data_6cf29016548c20758421d811007d3050
#
_entry.id   6cf29016548c20758421d811007d3050
#
_cell.length_a   1.000
_cell.length_b   1.000
_cell.length_c   1.000
_cell.angle_alpha   90.00
_cell.angle_beta   90.00
_cell.angle_gamma   90.00
#
_symmetry.space_group_name_H-M   'P 1'
#
loop_
_entity.id
_entity.type
_entity.pdbx_description
1 polymer ?
#
loop_
_entity_poly.entity_id
_entity_poly.type
_entity_poly.pdbx_seq_one_letter_code
_entity_poly.pdbx_strand_id
1 'polypeptide(L)'
;YTADSVVKTPLGIIAVKRYHRLMTMKETGTPDTETEMAATLFRSLADPNRLAIVKHLMLSEHRVADLVGHLGLAQSTVSAHVRGLRDSGLLTARVRGRATFYSLAEPELTTNLLAAADDLLVATGEVPVICEPEVEAP
;
A
#
# COMPACT_ATOMS: atom_id res chain seq x y z
N TYR A 1 4.97 -23.65 20.24
CA TYR A 1 5.16 -22.54 19.29
C TYR A 1 5.99 -21.47 19.98
N THR A 2 7.28 -21.47 19.74
CA THR A 2 8.21 -20.53 20.35
C THR A 2 8.16 -19.22 19.55
N ALA A 3 7.69 -18.15 20.20
CA ALA A 3 7.56 -16.80 19.67
C ALA A 3 8.91 -16.05 19.61
N ASP A 4 9.97 -16.67 19.11
CA ASP A 4 11.33 -16.12 19.21
C ASP A 4 11.97 -15.68 17.88
N SER A 5 11.15 -15.48 16.85
CA SER A 5 11.61 -14.89 15.57
C SER A 5 10.91 -13.58 15.22
N VAL A 6 10.62 -12.73 16.20
CA VAL A 6 10.05 -11.41 15.96
C VAL A 6 11.18 -10.44 15.63
N VAL A 7 11.17 -10.01 14.39
CA VAL A 7 11.84 -8.88 13.75
C VAL A 7 12.48 -7.91 14.75
N LYS A 8 13.80 -7.99 14.87
CA LYS A 8 14.64 -7.10 15.70
C LYS A 8 14.86 -5.73 15.02
N THR A 9 13.82 -5.06 14.64
CA THR A 9 13.90 -3.64 14.27
C THR A 9 13.23 -2.80 15.36
N PRO A 10 13.77 -1.64 15.73
CA PRO A 10 13.17 -0.77 16.75
C PRO A 10 11.71 -0.38 16.44
N LEU A 11 11.34 -0.31 15.17
CA LEU A 11 9.96 -0.11 14.71
C LEU A 11 9.07 -1.34 14.98
N GLY A 12 9.59 -2.57 14.86
CA GLY A 12 8.82 -3.81 15.09
C GLY A 12 8.40 -3.96 16.55
N ILE A 13 9.25 -3.59 17.51
CA ILE A 13 8.95 -3.67 18.96
C ILE A 13 7.85 -2.67 19.34
N ILE A 14 7.84 -1.49 18.75
CA ILE A 14 6.82 -0.47 19.00
C ILE A 14 5.48 -0.90 18.40
N ALA A 15 5.50 -1.49 17.20
CA ALA A 15 4.31 -2.00 16.54
C ALA A 15 3.67 -3.16 17.33
N VAL A 16 4.48 -4.13 17.79
CA VAL A 16 3.98 -5.27 18.59
C VAL A 16 3.44 -4.83 19.94
N LYS A 17 4.11 -3.90 20.65
CA LYS A 17 3.60 -3.34 21.92
C LYS A 17 2.29 -2.57 21.74
N ARG A 18 2.14 -1.86 20.62
CA ARG A 18 0.92 -1.15 20.28
C ARG A 18 -0.21 -2.13 19.97
N TYR A 19 0.10 -3.21 19.24
CA TYR A 19 -0.85 -4.28 18.93
C TYR A 19 -1.30 -5.06 20.17
N HIS A 20 -0.39 -5.37 21.10
CA HIS A 20 -0.73 -6.04 22.36
C HIS A 20 -1.63 -5.20 23.26
N ARG A 21 -1.48 -3.87 23.23
CA ARG A 21 -2.33 -2.96 24.00
C ARG A 21 -3.75 -2.88 23.46
N LEU A 22 -3.93 -3.12 22.15
CA LEU A 22 -5.23 -3.12 21.47
C LEU A 22 -6.02 -4.40 21.72
N MET A 23 -5.32 -5.54 21.85
CA MET A 23 -5.96 -6.85 22.10
C MET A 23 -6.54 -6.99 23.50
N THR A 24 -6.17 -6.13 24.46
CA THR A 24 -6.63 -6.19 25.85
C THR A 24 -7.86 -5.31 26.13
N MET A 25 -8.45 -4.66 25.14
CA MET A 25 -9.59 -3.77 25.34
C MET A 25 -10.82 -4.18 24.53
N LYS A 26 -11.79 -4.68 25.26
CA LYS A 26 -13.24 -4.81 24.97
C LYS A 26 -13.73 -6.07 24.26
N GLU A 27 -14.33 -6.93 25.06
CA GLU A 27 -15.38 -7.89 24.69
C GLU A 27 -16.73 -7.18 24.36
N THR A 28 -16.73 -6.21 23.47
CA THR A 28 -17.96 -5.68 22.89
C THR A 28 -17.86 -5.82 21.38
N GLY A 29 -18.73 -6.59 20.76
CA GLY A 29 -18.70 -7.04 19.38
C GLY A 29 -18.77 -5.98 18.27
N THR A 30 -18.28 -4.78 18.53
CA THR A 30 -18.03 -3.73 17.54
C THR A 30 -16.53 -3.51 17.42
N PRO A 31 -15.96 -3.48 16.20
CA PRO A 31 -14.57 -3.10 15.99
C PRO A 31 -14.30 -1.74 16.64
N ASP A 32 -13.12 -1.59 17.26
CA ASP A 32 -12.70 -0.28 17.73
C ASP A 32 -12.35 0.66 16.55
N THR A 33 -12.31 1.94 16.83
CA THR A 33 -12.03 2.96 15.81
C THR A 33 -10.69 2.73 15.09
N GLU A 34 -9.67 2.22 15.78
CA GLU A 34 -8.36 1.93 15.18
C GLU A 34 -8.45 0.76 14.19
N THR A 35 -9.18 -0.29 14.50
CA THR A 35 -9.43 -1.42 13.60
C THR A 35 -10.19 -0.97 12.35
N GLU A 36 -11.20 -0.11 12.50
CA GLU A 36 -11.96 0.44 11.37
C GLU A 36 -11.09 1.32 10.48
N MET A 37 -10.22 2.14 11.05
CA MET A 37 -9.28 2.98 10.29
C MET A 37 -8.27 2.13 9.52
N ALA A 38 -7.71 1.10 10.16
CA ALA A 38 -6.80 0.16 9.50
C ALA A 38 -7.51 -0.60 8.37
N ALA A 39 -8.72 -1.09 8.60
CA ALA A 39 -9.52 -1.77 7.58
C ALA A 39 -9.85 -0.83 6.41
N THR A 40 -10.07 0.44 6.65
CA THR A 40 -10.31 1.45 5.61
C THR A 40 -9.07 1.67 4.77
N LEU A 41 -7.89 1.75 5.38
CA LEU A 41 -6.61 1.83 4.67
C LEU A 41 -6.41 0.60 3.77
N PHE A 42 -6.58 -0.61 4.31
CA PHE A 42 -6.42 -1.83 3.52
C PHE A 42 -7.45 -1.94 2.40
N ARG A 43 -8.70 -1.55 2.63
CA ARG A 43 -9.74 -1.47 1.56
C ARG A 43 -9.34 -0.50 0.45
N SER A 44 -8.66 0.59 0.78
CA SER A 44 -8.15 1.53 -0.22
C SER A 44 -7.07 0.93 -1.11
N LEU A 45 -6.29 -0.03 -0.60
CA LEU A 45 -5.25 -0.74 -1.34
C LEU A 45 -5.73 -2.06 -1.98
N ALA A 46 -6.91 -2.57 -1.62
CA ALA A 46 -7.40 -3.88 -2.04
C ALA A 46 -7.91 -3.94 -3.50
N ASP A 47 -7.70 -2.91 -4.28
CA ASP A 47 -8.01 -2.86 -5.71
C ASP A 47 -6.70 -2.94 -6.51
N PRO A 48 -6.57 -3.87 -7.50
CA PRO A 48 -5.32 -4.04 -8.26
C PRO A 48 -4.87 -2.78 -8.99
N ASN A 49 -5.82 -1.99 -9.53
CA ASN A 49 -5.50 -0.76 -10.25
C ASN A 49 -5.00 0.33 -9.29
N ARG A 50 -5.60 0.45 -8.09
CA ARG A 50 -5.10 1.36 -7.06
C ARG A 50 -3.72 0.96 -6.58
N LEU A 51 -3.48 -0.33 -6.40
CA LEU A 51 -2.16 -0.83 -6.03
C LEU A 51 -1.11 -0.52 -7.11
N ALA A 52 -1.46 -0.69 -8.40
CA ALA A 52 -0.60 -0.33 -9.51
C ALA A 52 -0.29 1.19 -9.52
N ILE A 53 -1.28 2.04 -9.29
CA ILE A 53 -1.07 3.49 -9.16
C ILE A 53 -0.09 3.81 -8.04
N VAL A 54 -0.26 3.21 -6.86
CA VAL A 54 0.64 3.40 -5.72
C VAL A 54 2.07 2.98 -6.09
N LYS A 55 2.25 1.82 -6.74
CA LYS A 55 3.57 1.35 -7.20
C LYS A 55 4.23 2.32 -8.20
N HIS A 56 3.48 2.90 -9.13
CA HIS A 56 4.01 3.93 -10.02
C HIS A 56 4.45 5.19 -9.25
N LEU A 57 3.65 5.61 -8.27
CA LEU A 57 3.94 6.79 -7.46
C LEU A 57 5.08 6.59 -6.46
N MET A 58 5.49 5.34 -6.19
CA MET A 58 6.72 5.06 -5.44
C MET A 58 7.97 5.49 -6.22
N LEU A 59 7.91 5.48 -7.54
CA LEU A 59 9.04 5.82 -8.40
C LEU A 59 9.18 7.35 -8.58
N SER A 60 8.05 8.03 -8.79
CA SER A 60 8.01 9.49 -8.98
C SER A 60 6.58 10.02 -8.90
N GLU A 61 6.45 11.36 -8.80
CA GLU A 61 5.16 12.02 -8.94
C GLU A 61 4.65 11.93 -10.38
N HIS A 62 3.33 11.76 -10.55
CA HIS A 62 2.67 11.64 -11.85
C HIS A 62 1.38 12.46 -11.91
N ARG A 63 1.03 12.89 -13.12
CA ARG A 63 -0.30 13.42 -13.43
C ARG A 63 -1.25 12.25 -13.76
N VAL A 64 -2.55 12.49 -13.70
CA VAL A 64 -3.55 11.48 -14.15
C VAL A 64 -3.26 11.03 -15.60
N ALA A 65 -2.90 11.97 -16.49
CA ALA A 65 -2.59 11.63 -17.88
C ALA A 65 -1.40 10.66 -18.02
N ASP A 66 -0.38 10.79 -17.17
CA ASP A 66 0.78 9.91 -17.18
C ASP A 66 0.38 8.50 -16.72
N LEU A 67 -0.43 8.42 -15.65
CA LEU A 67 -0.95 7.14 -15.15
C LEU A 67 -1.87 6.45 -16.14
N VAL A 68 -2.69 7.20 -16.87
CA VAL A 68 -3.52 6.67 -17.99
C VAL A 68 -2.64 6.00 -19.04
N GLY A 69 -1.55 6.65 -19.42
CA GLY A 69 -0.59 6.10 -20.40
C GLY A 69 0.10 4.82 -19.90
N HIS A 70 0.46 4.77 -18.61
CA HIS A 70 1.14 3.62 -18.01
C HIS A 70 0.22 2.42 -17.78
N LEU A 71 -1.03 2.68 -17.37
CA LEU A 71 -1.96 1.63 -16.95
C LEU A 71 -2.88 1.15 -18.08
N GLY A 72 -3.01 1.91 -19.16
CA GLY A 72 -3.94 1.59 -20.25
C GLY A 72 -5.42 1.63 -19.86
N LEU A 73 -5.76 2.36 -18.79
CA LEU A 73 -7.13 2.51 -18.30
C LEU A 73 -7.76 3.81 -18.81
N ALA A 74 -9.10 3.87 -18.81
CA ALA A 74 -9.80 5.11 -19.11
C ALA A 74 -9.46 6.20 -18.09
N GLN A 75 -9.38 7.47 -18.55
CA GLN A 75 -9.05 8.61 -17.69
C GLN A 75 -10.02 8.77 -16.52
N SER A 76 -11.32 8.55 -16.74
CA SER A 76 -12.33 8.60 -15.69
C SER A 76 -12.08 7.57 -14.58
N THR A 77 -11.65 6.38 -14.97
CA THR A 77 -11.31 5.29 -14.04
C THR A 77 -10.07 5.63 -13.21
N VAL A 78 -8.99 6.09 -13.87
CA VAL A 78 -7.76 6.52 -13.17
C VAL A 78 -8.06 7.69 -12.23
N SER A 79 -8.84 8.67 -12.68
CA SER A 79 -9.24 9.82 -11.86
C SER A 79 -10.04 9.39 -10.62
N ALA A 80 -10.94 8.40 -10.75
CA ALA A 80 -11.71 7.87 -9.63
C ALA A 80 -10.81 7.14 -8.62
N HIS A 81 -9.86 6.32 -9.10
CA HIS A 81 -8.89 5.63 -8.24
C HIS A 81 -7.96 6.61 -7.50
N VAL A 82 -7.41 7.61 -8.20
CA VAL A 82 -6.57 8.65 -7.61
C VAL A 82 -7.34 9.44 -6.54
N ARG A 83 -8.60 9.78 -6.81
CA ARG A 83 -9.46 10.43 -5.81
C ARG A 83 -9.65 9.57 -4.57
N GLY A 84 -9.99 8.30 -4.74
CA GLY A 84 -10.17 7.36 -3.61
C GLY A 84 -8.92 7.21 -2.77
N LEU A 85 -7.74 7.11 -3.40
CA LEU A 85 -6.46 7.05 -2.71
C LEU A 85 -6.11 8.36 -1.98
N ARG A 86 -6.45 9.50 -2.56
CA ARG A 86 -6.28 10.81 -1.91
C ARG A 86 -7.22 10.98 -0.72
N ASP A 87 -8.49 10.59 -0.88
CA ASP A 87 -9.50 10.69 0.19
C ASP A 87 -9.15 9.79 1.38
N SER A 88 -8.45 8.68 1.14
CA SER A 88 -7.90 7.80 2.20
C SER A 88 -6.59 8.32 2.82
N GLY A 89 -6.07 9.45 2.35
CA GLY A 89 -4.83 10.05 2.87
C GLY A 89 -3.54 9.42 2.34
N LEU A 90 -3.61 8.48 1.40
CA LEU A 90 -2.42 7.85 0.81
C LEU A 90 -1.69 8.73 -0.19
N LEU A 91 -2.40 9.64 -0.86
CA LEU A 91 -1.83 10.54 -1.84
C LEU A 91 -1.98 11.99 -1.43
N THR A 92 -1.00 12.79 -1.85
CA THR A 92 -1.06 14.25 -1.89
C THR A 92 -1.12 14.74 -3.32
N ALA A 93 -1.61 15.96 -3.49
CA ALA A 93 -1.70 16.62 -4.79
C ALA A 93 -1.00 17.98 -4.74
N ARG A 94 -0.20 18.27 -5.77
CA ARG A 94 0.48 19.56 -5.93
C ARG A 94 0.19 20.15 -7.30
N VAL A 95 -0.32 21.36 -7.34
CA VAL A 95 -0.55 22.10 -8.59
C VAL A 95 0.74 22.77 -9.02
N ARG A 96 1.13 22.54 -10.27
CA ARG A 96 2.21 23.25 -10.96
C ARG A 96 1.68 23.78 -12.30
N GLY A 97 1.52 25.08 -12.39
CA GLY A 97 0.91 25.70 -13.57
C GLY A 97 -0.53 25.22 -13.78
N ARG A 98 -0.79 24.57 -14.91
CA ARG A 98 -2.10 24.03 -15.25
C ARG A 98 -2.26 22.53 -14.94
N ALA A 99 -1.22 21.91 -14.40
CA ALA A 99 -1.18 20.48 -14.13
C ALA A 99 -1.21 20.18 -12.62
N THR A 100 -1.89 19.12 -12.25
CA THR A 100 -1.87 18.56 -10.90
C THR A 100 -1.02 17.31 -10.90
N PHE A 101 0.00 17.27 -10.05
CA PHE A 101 0.87 16.13 -9.80
C PHE A 101 0.46 15.47 -8.50
N TYR A 102 0.44 14.14 -8.52
CA TYR A 102 0.14 13.31 -7.37
C TYR A 102 1.40 12.58 -6.92
N SER A 103 1.56 12.46 -5.62
CA SER A 103 2.66 11.72 -4.98
C SER A 103 2.16 10.99 -3.74
N LEU A 104 2.93 10.04 -3.23
CA LEU A 104 2.63 9.42 -1.96
C LEU A 104 2.73 10.45 -0.82
N ALA A 105 1.78 10.40 0.11
CA ALA A 105 1.81 11.26 1.31
C ALA A 105 2.98 10.86 2.24
N GLU A 106 3.16 9.55 2.44
CA GLU A 106 4.20 8.95 3.27
C GLU A 106 4.92 7.86 2.47
N PRO A 107 5.93 8.22 1.64
CA PRO A 107 6.57 7.27 0.72
C PRO A 107 7.24 6.11 1.43
N GLU A 108 8.00 6.38 2.51
CA GLU A 108 8.74 5.36 3.25
C GLU A 108 7.80 4.36 3.93
N LEU A 109 6.75 4.86 4.60
CA LEU A 109 5.78 4.00 5.29
C LEU A 109 4.99 3.15 4.30
N THR A 110 4.61 3.72 3.16
CA THR A 110 3.90 3.00 2.11
C THR A 110 4.77 1.92 1.50
N THR A 111 6.04 2.21 1.22
CA THR A 111 7.02 1.24 0.70
C THR A 111 7.22 0.10 1.68
N ASN A 112 7.40 0.39 2.96
CA ASN A 112 7.59 -0.62 4.00
C ASN A 112 6.34 -1.52 4.16
N LEU A 113 5.15 -0.94 4.07
CA LEU A 113 3.89 -1.70 4.11
C LEU A 113 3.79 -2.69 2.95
N LEU A 114 4.09 -2.25 1.73
CA LEU A 114 4.03 -3.11 0.55
C LEU A 114 5.13 -4.18 0.58
N ALA A 115 6.34 -3.85 1.01
CA ALA A 115 7.40 -4.83 1.19
C ALA A 115 7.04 -5.90 2.22
N ALA A 116 6.45 -5.52 3.36
CA ALA A 116 5.96 -6.47 4.35
C ALA A 116 4.83 -7.36 3.82
N ALA A 117 3.96 -6.82 2.97
CA ALA A 117 2.93 -7.60 2.29
C ALA A 117 3.54 -8.62 1.31
N ASP A 118 4.55 -8.23 0.54
CA ASP A 118 5.28 -9.12 -0.36
C ASP A 118 6.00 -10.23 0.43
N ASP A 119 6.66 -9.91 1.56
CA ASP A 119 7.27 -10.89 2.44
C ASP A 119 6.26 -11.89 3.00
N LEU A 120 5.06 -11.41 3.36
CA LEU A 120 3.99 -12.28 3.85
C LEU A 120 3.48 -13.21 2.75
N LEU A 121 3.33 -12.73 1.52
CA LEU A 121 2.93 -13.56 0.37
C LEU A 121 3.98 -14.65 0.11
N VAL A 122 5.26 -14.32 0.16
CA VAL A 122 6.35 -15.31 0.04
C VAL A 122 6.24 -16.36 1.15
N ALA A 123 6.06 -15.94 2.39
CA ALA A 123 6.00 -16.84 3.54
C ALA A 123 4.77 -17.77 3.51
N THR A 124 3.66 -17.34 2.91
CA THR A 124 2.42 -18.14 2.76
C THR A 124 2.39 -18.98 1.49
N GLY A 125 3.41 -18.90 0.64
CA GLY A 125 3.48 -19.63 -0.63
C GLY A 125 2.59 -19.08 -1.74
N GLU A 126 2.03 -17.89 -1.56
CA GLU A 126 1.19 -17.17 -2.52
C GLU A 126 2.02 -16.34 -3.51
N VAL A 127 3.26 -16.76 -3.80
CA VAL A 127 4.12 -16.01 -4.73
C VAL A 127 3.57 -16.18 -6.13
N PRO A 128 3.22 -15.11 -6.85
CA PRO A 128 3.03 -15.24 -8.28
C PRO A 128 4.34 -15.73 -8.89
N VAL A 129 4.29 -16.86 -9.60
CA VAL A 129 5.44 -17.32 -10.39
C VAL A 129 5.72 -16.23 -11.42
N ILE A 130 6.66 -15.34 -11.09
CA ILE A 130 7.24 -14.45 -12.08
C ILE A 130 8.04 -15.41 -12.97
N CYS A 131 7.51 -15.71 -14.16
CA CYS A 131 8.30 -16.30 -15.22
C CYS A 131 9.46 -15.34 -15.45
N GLU A 132 10.63 -15.68 -14.92
CA GLU A 132 11.86 -15.02 -15.36
C GLU A 132 11.90 -15.18 -16.87
N PRO A 133 12.10 -14.10 -17.66
CA PRO A 133 12.36 -14.27 -19.07
C PRO A 133 13.59 -15.16 -19.17
N GLU A 134 13.44 -16.31 -19.84
CA GLU A 134 14.58 -17.15 -20.18
C GLU A 134 15.60 -16.22 -20.88
N VAL A 135 16.69 -15.95 -20.18
CA VAL A 135 17.86 -15.33 -20.79
C VAL A 135 18.41 -16.39 -21.71
N GLU A 136 18.04 -16.33 -23.00
CA GLU A 136 18.73 -17.09 -24.01
C GLU A 136 20.23 -16.81 -23.86
N ALA A 137 20.94 -17.80 -23.36
CA ALA A 137 22.40 -17.78 -23.36
C ALA A 137 22.87 -17.75 -24.81
N PRO A 138 23.87 -16.91 -25.14
CA PRO A 138 24.42 -16.83 -26.48
C PRO A 138 25.10 -18.12 -26.94
#